data_4678dbd77a621ea21ab8cef804b0cf31
#
_entry.id   4678dbd77a621ea21ab8cef804b0cf31
#
_cell.length_a   1.000
_cell.length_b   1.000
_cell.length_c   1.000
_cell.angle_alpha   90.00
_cell.angle_beta   90.00
_cell.angle_gamma   90.00
#
_symmetry.space_group_name_H-M   'P 1'
#
loop_
_entity.id
_entity.type
_entity.pdbx_description
1 polymer ?
#
loop_
_entity_poly.entity_id
_entity_poly.type
_entity_poly.pdbx_seq_one_letter_code
_entity_poly.pdbx_strand_id
1 'polypeptide(L)'
;MVIYFDLDDTLYRLYDPFYKAYQKVFHEDLDIYALWKQSRIYSNEIYPKYLNKLITKDELSIYRLKNAFKDFHQFITNQQALDFQKVYEDQQAHLASTMKELFNYLKEKNISYGIITNGKEKTQMNKINSLFPIIDFPIIISEKVGYQKPQKEIFELIKENDSYYVGDGYEIDMMGAYQAGVKTIWYNHQKQEKDTSFIDFVVYSDEELLEVVKKLNND
;
A
#
# COMPACT_ATOMS: atom_id res chain seq x y z
N MET A 1 -12.32 -20.19 -1.45
CA MET A 1 -11.99 -18.75 -1.55
C MET A 1 -10.66 -18.48 -0.88
N VAL A 2 -9.80 -17.69 -1.50
CA VAL A 2 -8.58 -17.14 -0.91
C VAL A 2 -8.51 -15.64 -1.22
N ILE A 3 -8.05 -14.82 -0.26
CA ILE A 3 -7.99 -13.36 -0.42
C ILE A 3 -6.56 -12.89 -0.21
N TYR A 4 -5.99 -12.25 -1.21
CA TYR A 4 -4.68 -11.60 -1.11
C TYR A 4 -4.85 -10.10 -0.99
N PHE A 5 -4.01 -9.50 -0.17
CA PHE A 5 -4.03 -8.07 0.12
C PHE A 5 -2.73 -7.40 -0.33
N ASP A 6 -2.83 -6.21 -0.88
CA ASP A 6 -1.72 -5.29 -0.86
C ASP A 6 -1.41 -4.87 0.59
N LEU A 7 -0.23 -4.34 0.82
CA LEU A 7 0.24 -3.93 2.14
C LEU A 7 0.09 -2.44 2.38
N ASP A 8 0.79 -1.64 1.55
CA ASP A 8 0.97 -0.20 1.77
C ASP A 8 -0.26 0.59 1.33
N ASP A 9 -0.88 1.35 2.23
CA ASP A 9 -2.11 2.12 2.05
C ASP A 9 -3.39 1.26 1.90
N THR A 10 -3.24 -0.05 1.94
CA THR A 10 -4.35 -1.02 1.99
C THR A 10 -4.56 -1.54 3.42
N LEU A 11 -3.57 -2.19 4.04
CA LEU A 11 -3.70 -2.73 5.39
C LEU A 11 -3.46 -1.69 6.50
N TYR A 12 -2.76 -0.64 6.20
CA TYR A 12 -2.54 0.50 7.10
C TYR A 12 -2.35 1.77 6.28
N ARG A 13 -2.63 2.92 6.88
CA ARG A 13 -2.54 4.20 6.17
C ARG A 13 -1.12 4.73 6.18
N LEU A 14 -0.60 5.05 5.00
CA LEU A 14 0.71 5.68 4.84
C LEU A 14 0.73 7.15 5.31
N TYR A 15 -0.42 7.78 5.41
CA TYR A 15 -0.54 9.15 5.91
C TYR A 15 -0.16 9.27 7.39
N ASP A 16 -0.55 8.32 8.24
CA ASP A 16 -0.32 8.41 9.68
C ASP A 16 1.17 8.50 10.05
N PRO A 17 2.06 7.63 9.55
CA PRO A 17 3.48 7.78 9.76
C PRO A 17 4.05 9.04 9.12
N PHE A 18 3.51 9.50 7.97
CA PHE A 18 3.92 10.75 7.34
C PHE A 18 3.59 11.95 8.23
N TYR A 19 2.37 12.03 8.75
CA TYR A 19 1.93 13.08 9.67
C TYR A 19 2.80 13.14 10.92
N LYS A 20 3.06 12.01 11.56
CA LYS A 20 3.93 11.91 12.74
C LYS A 20 5.36 12.34 12.45
N ALA A 21 5.90 11.97 11.29
CA ALA A 21 7.24 12.39 10.89
C ALA A 21 7.30 13.89 10.60
N TYR A 22 6.26 14.44 9.96
CA TYR A 22 6.15 15.88 9.71
C TYR A 22 6.20 16.68 11.01
N GLN A 23 5.38 16.32 12.00
CA GLN A 23 5.34 16.99 13.29
C GLN A 23 6.66 16.96 14.06
N LYS A 24 7.53 15.95 13.81
CA LYS A 24 8.82 15.84 14.48
C LYS A 24 9.94 16.66 13.81
N VAL A 25 9.87 16.86 12.50
CA VAL A 25 10.95 17.43 11.71
C VAL A 25 10.65 18.84 11.23
N PHE A 26 9.38 19.13 10.96
CA PHE A 26 8.92 20.40 10.41
C PHE A 26 7.99 21.12 11.38
N HIS A 27 7.98 22.46 11.31
CA HIS A 27 7.20 23.32 12.19
C HIS A 27 6.33 24.32 11.39
N GLU A 28 6.39 24.24 10.08
CA GLU A 28 5.61 25.09 9.18
C GLU A 28 4.12 24.72 9.26
N ASP A 29 3.27 25.73 9.23
CA ASP A 29 1.81 25.55 9.18
C ASP A 29 1.36 25.31 7.73
N LEU A 30 1.33 24.03 7.34
CA LEU A 30 0.91 23.58 6.01
C LEU A 30 -0.26 22.60 6.11
N ASP A 31 -1.04 22.50 5.04
CA ASP A 31 -1.95 21.37 4.85
C ASP A 31 -1.12 20.09 4.65
N ILE A 32 -0.88 19.37 5.75
CA ILE A 32 -0.03 18.18 5.77
C ILE A 32 -0.63 17.07 4.90
N TYR A 33 -1.96 17.00 4.80
CA TYR A 33 -2.60 15.99 3.96
C TYR A 33 -2.40 16.27 2.47
N ALA A 34 -2.53 17.53 2.06
CA ALA A 34 -2.23 17.94 0.69
C ALA A 34 -0.74 17.76 0.36
N LEU A 35 0.16 18.09 1.29
CA LEU A 35 1.60 17.85 1.15
C LEU A 35 1.92 16.36 0.98
N TRP A 36 1.29 15.49 1.79
CA TRP A 36 1.43 14.04 1.66
C TRP A 36 0.97 13.55 0.29
N LYS A 37 -0.21 13.96 -0.18
CA LYS A 37 -0.70 13.61 -1.52
C LYS A 37 0.30 14.00 -2.60
N GLN A 38 0.80 15.23 -2.53
CA GLN A 38 1.77 15.72 -3.50
C GLN A 38 3.09 14.94 -3.44
N SER A 39 3.55 14.59 -2.24
CA SER A 39 4.73 13.73 -2.08
C SER A 39 4.55 12.33 -2.66
N ARG A 40 3.31 11.79 -2.64
CA ARG A 40 2.97 10.49 -3.28
C ARG A 40 3.02 10.58 -4.79
N ILE A 41 2.54 11.68 -5.39
CA ILE A 41 2.64 11.91 -6.84
C ILE A 41 4.10 11.88 -7.28
N TYR A 42 4.98 12.64 -6.64
CA TYR A 42 6.42 12.63 -6.96
C TYR A 42 7.11 11.30 -6.63
N SER A 43 6.65 10.61 -5.60
CA SER A 43 7.13 9.26 -5.31
C SER A 43 6.82 8.30 -6.46
N ASN A 44 5.58 8.26 -6.93
CA ASN A 44 5.15 7.38 -8.01
C ASN A 44 5.87 7.69 -9.34
N GLU A 45 6.11 8.98 -9.61
CA GLU A 45 6.85 9.41 -10.80
C GLU A 45 8.28 8.84 -10.85
N ILE A 46 9.02 8.89 -9.72
CA ILE A 46 10.42 8.52 -9.70
C ILE A 46 10.69 7.07 -9.26
N TYR A 47 9.69 6.42 -8.63
CA TYR A 47 9.81 5.07 -8.07
C TYR A 47 10.31 4.02 -9.07
N PRO A 48 9.92 4.03 -10.36
CA PRO A 48 10.47 3.11 -11.36
C PRO A 48 12.00 3.21 -11.50
N LYS A 49 12.58 4.41 -11.37
CA LYS A 49 14.04 4.59 -11.39
C LYS A 49 14.71 3.95 -10.18
N TYR A 50 14.09 4.05 -9.02
CA TYR A 50 14.57 3.39 -7.80
C TYR A 50 14.52 1.86 -7.92
N LEU A 51 13.42 1.30 -8.42
CA LEU A 51 13.29 -0.14 -8.64
C LEU A 51 14.35 -0.67 -9.63
N ASN A 52 14.64 0.09 -10.68
CA ASN A 52 15.68 -0.23 -11.66
C ASN A 52 17.11 0.10 -11.18
N LYS A 53 17.29 0.48 -9.90
CA LYS A 53 18.58 0.82 -9.27
C LYS A 53 19.32 1.99 -9.94
N LEU A 54 18.61 2.86 -10.66
CA LEU A 54 19.15 4.06 -11.29
C LEU A 54 19.34 5.20 -10.31
N ILE A 55 18.63 5.17 -9.20
CA ILE A 55 18.75 6.10 -8.08
C ILE A 55 18.76 5.34 -6.76
N THR A 56 19.32 5.97 -5.74
CA THR A 56 19.30 5.47 -4.36
C THR A 56 17.97 5.78 -3.66
N LYS A 57 17.74 5.17 -2.51
CA LYS A 57 16.59 5.47 -1.65
C LYS A 57 16.61 6.91 -1.14
N ASP A 58 17.79 7.42 -0.83
CA ASP A 58 17.99 8.80 -0.36
C ASP A 58 17.62 9.80 -1.46
N GLU A 59 18.07 9.58 -2.69
CA GLU A 59 17.73 10.42 -3.84
C GLU A 59 16.20 10.40 -4.12
N LEU A 60 15.53 9.25 -4.02
CA LEU A 60 14.07 9.16 -4.11
C LEU A 60 13.41 10.01 -3.01
N SER A 61 13.87 9.89 -1.77
CA SER A 61 13.30 10.59 -0.63
C SER A 61 13.50 12.11 -0.74
N ILE A 62 14.70 12.55 -1.13
CA ILE A 62 15.01 13.95 -1.37
C ILE A 62 14.12 14.50 -2.50
N TYR A 63 14.05 13.79 -3.63
CA TYR A 63 13.27 14.22 -4.78
C TYR A 63 11.79 14.44 -4.43
N ARG A 64 11.13 13.42 -3.86
CA ARG A 64 9.70 13.49 -3.57
C ARG A 64 9.33 14.58 -2.58
N LEU A 65 10.12 14.74 -1.51
CA LEU A 65 9.83 15.72 -0.47
C LEU A 65 10.13 17.14 -0.92
N LYS A 66 11.29 17.39 -1.53
CA LYS A 66 11.66 18.74 -1.98
C LYS A 66 10.70 19.26 -3.05
N ASN A 67 10.26 18.42 -3.99
CA ASN A 67 9.29 18.85 -4.99
C ASN A 67 7.91 19.08 -4.38
N ALA A 68 7.46 18.22 -3.47
CA ALA A 68 6.21 18.45 -2.75
C ALA A 68 6.22 19.77 -1.98
N PHE A 69 7.25 20.05 -1.18
CA PHE A 69 7.37 21.32 -0.46
C PHE A 69 7.42 22.54 -1.39
N LYS A 70 8.11 22.40 -2.54
CA LYS A 70 8.19 23.48 -3.54
C LYS A 70 6.81 23.90 -4.05
N ASP A 71 5.88 22.96 -4.22
CA ASP A 71 4.51 23.25 -4.67
C ASP A 71 3.72 24.07 -3.62
N PHE A 72 4.13 23.99 -2.36
CA PHE A 72 3.60 24.83 -1.27
C PHE A 72 4.46 26.08 -1.02
N HIS A 73 5.31 26.48 -1.98
CA HIS A 73 6.22 27.62 -1.87
C HIS A 73 7.18 27.57 -0.68
N GLN A 74 7.48 26.34 -0.21
CA GLN A 74 8.43 26.07 0.85
C GLN A 74 9.67 25.35 0.29
N PHE A 75 10.81 25.59 0.93
CA PHE A 75 12.07 24.99 0.49
C PHE A 75 12.76 24.31 1.67
N ILE A 76 12.99 23.02 1.52
CA ILE A 76 13.71 22.21 2.50
C ILE A 76 15.09 21.82 1.97
N THR A 77 16.03 21.60 2.88
CA THR A 77 17.36 21.07 2.55
C THR A 77 17.32 19.57 2.28
N ASN A 78 18.35 19.04 1.67
CA ASN A 78 18.50 17.59 1.51
C ASN A 78 18.56 16.89 2.87
N GLN A 79 19.22 17.51 3.85
CA GLN A 79 19.31 16.94 5.20
C GLN A 79 17.95 16.84 5.88
N GLN A 80 17.12 17.88 5.80
CA GLN A 80 15.75 17.82 6.34
C GLN A 80 14.90 16.73 5.69
N ALA A 81 15.05 16.53 4.36
CA ALA A 81 14.37 15.45 3.67
C ALA A 81 14.81 14.06 4.16
N LEU A 82 16.11 13.89 4.42
CA LEU A 82 16.67 12.63 4.96
C LEU A 82 16.28 12.40 6.42
N ASP A 83 16.29 13.45 7.25
CA ASP A 83 15.86 13.37 8.64
C ASP A 83 14.39 12.99 8.73
N PHE A 84 13.54 13.60 7.88
CA PHE A 84 12.14 13.20 7.76
C PHE A 84 12.00 11.73 7.36
N GLN A 85 12.75 11.30 6.33
CA GLN A 85 12.67 9.91 5.85
C GLN A 85 13.05 8.92 6.95
N LYS A 86 14.09 9.23 7.73
CA LYS A 86 14.50 8.39 8.86
C LYS A 86 13.38 8.26 9.90
N VAL A 87 12.79 9.40 10.30
CA VAL A 87 11.67 9.39 11.26
C VAL A 87 10.46 8.65 10.69
N TYR A 88 10.15 8.85 9.42
CA TYR A 88 9.04 8.18 8.74
C TYR A 88 9.20 6.65 8.74
N GLU A 89 10.42 6.16 8.50
CA GLU A 89 10.72 4.72 8.49
C GLU A 89 10.70 4.08 9.88
N ASP A 90 11.03 4.85 10.91
CA ASP A 90 10.98 4.39 12.30
C ASP A 90 9.54 4.26 12.85
N GLN A 91 8.52 4.77 12.12
CA GLN A 91 7.14 4.61 12.53
C GLN A 91 6.68 3.17 12.31
N GLN A 92 6.12 2.58 13.36
CA GLN A 92 5.49 1.26 13.25
C GLN A 92 4.14 1.38 12.53
N ALA A 93 3.91 0.48 11.58
CA ALA A 93 2.59 0.31 10.98
C ALA A 93 1.65 -0.36 12.00
N HIS A 94 0.37 0.04 11.99
CA HIS A 94 -0.66 -0.54 12.83
C HIS A 94 -1.92 -0.77 12.01
N LEU A 95 -2.50 -1.97 12.12
CA LEU A 95 -3.83 -2.23 11.60
C LEU A 95 -4.86 -1.36 12.31
N ALA A 96 -5.79 -0.76 11.56
CA ALA A 96 -7.00 -0.19 12.11
C ALA A 96 -7.82 -1.26 12.86
N SER A 97 -8.69 -0.85 13.78
CA SER A 97 -9.54 -1.80 14.55
C SER A 97 -10.40 -2.66 13.64
N THR A 98 -11.06 -2.07 12.65
CA THR A 98 -11.92 -2.79 11.68
C THR A 98 -11.11 -3.74 10.80
N MET A 99 -9.87 -3.38 10.43
CA MET A 99 -8.98 -4.27 9.71
C MET A 99 -8.56 -5.48 10.57
N LYS A 100 -8.38 -5.29 11.89
CA LYS A 100 -8.18 -6.40 12.83
C LYS A 100 -9.41 -7.32 12.90
N GLU A 101 -10.62 -6.76 12.90
CA GLU A 101 -11.87 -7.52 12.84
C GLU A 101 -11.96 -8.34 11.57
N LEU A 102 -11.58 -7.80 10.42
CA LEU A 102 -11.51 -8.53 9.16
C LEU A 102 -10.61 -9.75 9.27
N PHE A 103 -9.38 -9.60 9.75
CA PHE A 103 -8.44 -10.74 9.89
C PHE A 103 -8.91 -11.75 10.93
N ASN A 104 -9.56 -11.33 12.01
CA ASN A 104 -10.19 -12.25 12.96
C ASN A 104 -11.31 -13.04 12.29
N TYR A 105 -12.19 -12.38 11.51
CA TYR A 105 -13.24 -13.05 10.76
C TYR A 105 -12.69 -14.08 9.77
N LEU A 106 -11.63 -13.73 8.99
CA LEU A 106 -10.98 -14.65 8.08
C LEU A 106 -10.48 -15.92 8.80
N LYS A 107 -9.85 -15.76 9.95
CA LYS A 107 -9.36 -16.87 10.79
C LYS A 107 -10.50 -17.72 11.34
N GLU A 108 -11.53 -17.10 11.91
CA GLU A 108 -12.71 -17.81 12.46
C GLU A 108 -13.46 -18.62 11.39
N LYS A 109 -13.51 -18.12 10.17
CA LYS A 109 -14.18 -18.78 9.05
C LYS A 109 -13.27 -19.72 8.25
N ASN A 110 -11.99 -19.87 8.65
CA ASN A 110 -10.98 -20.63 7.93
C ASN A 110 -10.82 -20.20 6.46
N ILE A 111 -10.94 -18.89 6.20
CA ILE A 111 -10.71 -18.31 4.88
C ILE A 111 -9.22 -18.06 4.74
N SER A 112 -8.60 -18.66 3.73
CA SER A 112 -7.19 -18.45 3.43
C SER A 112 -6.93 -17.03 2.96
N TYR A 113 -5.81 -16.45 3.40
CA TYR A 113 -5.40 -15.12 2.96
C TYR A 113 -3.87 -15.01 2.84
N GLY A 114 -3.39 -13.99 2.14
CA GLY A 114 -1.98 -13.72 1.98
C GLY A 114 -1.70 -12.26 1.63
N ILE A 115 -0.43 -11.91 1.43
CA ILE A 115 0.00 -10.56 1.08
C ILE A 115 0.82 -10.60 -0.22
N ILE A 116 0.53 -9.64 -1.13
CA ILE A 116 1.39 -9.34 -2.28
C ILE A 116 1.79 -7.87 -2.19
N THR A 117 3.08 -7.59 -2.15
CA THR A 117 3.56 -6.22 -2.02
C THR A 117 4.79 -5.95 -2.88
N ASN A 118 4.84 -4.75 -3.45
CA ASN A 118 6.03 -4.25 -4.13
C ASN A 118 7.03 -3.71 -3.11
N GLY A 119 8.32 -3.96 -3.33
CA GLY A 119 9.38 -3.38 -2.54
C GLY A 119 10.49 -4.37 -2.14
N LYS A 120 11.37 -3.90 -1.26
CA LYS A 120 12.48 -4.70 -0.75
C LYS A 120 12.02 -5.63 0.37
N GLU A 121 12.47 -6.88 0.34
CA GLU A 121 12.10 -7.92 1.29
C GLU A 121 12.28 -7.44 2.74
N LYS A 122 13.45 -6.94 3.08
CA LYS A 122 13.74 -6.43 4.44
C LYS A 122 12.74 -5.37 4.89
N THR A 123 12.41 -4.42 4.01
CA THR A 123 11.50 -3.31 4.36
C THR A 123 10.06 -3.80 4.54
N GLN A 124 9.57 -4.62 3.62
CA GLN A 124 8.20 -5.11 3.68
C GLN A 124 8.01 -6.11 4.84
N MET A 125 8.98 -6.98 5.09
CA MET A 125 8.92 -7.90 6.24
C MET A 125 8.92 -7.15 7.58
N ASN A 126 9.67 -6.05 7.73
CA ASN A 126 9.61 -5.23 8.95
C ASN A 126 8.21 -4.67 9.20
N LYS A 127 7.53 -4.19 8.15
CA LYS A 127 6.14 -3.71 8.24
C LYS A 127 5.19 -4.84 8.60
N ILE A 128 5.28 -5.97 7.91
CA ILE A 128 4.42 -7.13 8.14
C ILE A 128 4.58 -7.65 9.57
N ASN A 129 5.81 -7.76 10.06
CA ASN A 129 6.10 -8.15 11.45
C ASN A 129 5.52 -7.19 12.50
N SER A 130 5.40 -5.89 12.18
CA SER A 130 4.75 -4.94 13.08
C SER A 130 3.22 -4.98 13.04
N LEU A 131 2.64 -5.48 11.94
CA LEU A 131 1.19 -5.64 11.79
C LEU A 131 0.68 -6.97 12.36
N PHE A 132 1.46 -8.04 12.18
CA PHE A 132 1.04 -9.41 12.50
C PHE A 132 2.02 -10.06 13.49
N PRO A 133 1.58 -10.34 14.73
CA PRO A 133 2.42 -11.03 15.73
C PRO A 133 2.81 -12.45 15.31
N ILE A 134 1.95 -13.11 14.53
CA ILE A 134 2.17 -14.45 13.99
C ILE A 134 1.88 -14.39 12.49
N ILE A 135 2.82 -14.87 11.69
CA ILE A 135 2.72 -14.96 10.24
C ILE A 135 2.57 -16.44 9.86
N ASP A 136 1.34 -16.84 9.59
CA ASP A 136 0.92 -18.19 9.22
C ASP A 136 0.29 -18.25 7.81
N PHE A 137 0.58 -17.23 6.99
CA PHE A 137 0.03 -17.03 5.64
C PHE A 137 1.12 -16.72 4.61
N PRO A 138 0.88 -16.95 3.31
CA PRO A 138 1.84 -16.66 2.26
C PRO A 138 2.11 -15.16 2.10
N ILE A 139 3.38 -14.82 1.84
CA ILE A 139 3.82 -13.46 1.54
C ILE A 139 4.61 -13.47 0.24
N ILE A 140 4.17 -12.68 -0.73
CA ILE A 140 4.79 -12.49 -2.02
C ILE A 140 5.35 -11.08 -2.08
N ILE A 141 6.67 -10.95 -2.16
CA ILE A 141 7.38 -9.67 -2.22
C ILE A 141 8.09 -9.59 -3.56
N SER A 142 7.89 -8.49 -4.29
CA SER A 142 8.38 -8.32 -5.66
C SER A 142 9.88 -8.54 -5.79
N GLU A 143 10.71 -8.08 -4.84
CA GLU A 143 12.17 -8.30 -4.88
C GLU A 143 12.51 -9.80 -4.81
N LYS A 144 11.74 -10.60 -4.08
CA LYS A 144 12.00 -12.02 -3.87
C LYS A 144 11.59 -12.88 -5.07
N VAL A 145 10.44 -12.54 -5.69
CA VAL A 145 9.89 -13.34 -6.80
C VAL A 145 10.36 -12.86 -8.18
N GLY A 146 10.98 -11.66 -8.28
CA GLY A 146 11.50 -11.11 -9.52
C GLY A 146 10.45 -10.43 -10.42
N TYR A 147 9.18 -10.42 -10.01
CA TYR A 147 8.08 -9.73 -10.68
C TYR A 147 7.49 -8.67 -9.76
N GLN A 148 7.00 -7.58 -10.33
CA GLN A 148 6.38 -6.50 -9.56
C GLN A 148 5.01 -6.13 -10.12
N LYS A 149 4.09 -5.69 -9.27
CA LYS A 149 2.82 -5.12 -9.70
C LYS A 149 3.08 -3.86 -10.54
N PRO A 150 2.41 -3.64 -11.69
CA PRO A 150 1.24 -4.35 -12.20
C PRO A 150 1.55 -5.54 -13.14
N GLN A 151 2.77 -6.06 -13.20
CA GLN A 151 3.08 -7.21 -14.05
C GLN A 151 2.17 -8.39 -13.67
N LYS A 152 1.50 -8.98 -14.67
CA LYS A 152 0.53 -10.06 -14.42
C LYS A 152 1.17 -11.29 -13.77
N GLU A 153 2.46 -11.52 -14.00
CA GLU A 153 3.21 -12.67 -13.51
C GLU A 153 3.20 -12.75 -11.97
N ILE A 154 3.20 -11.61 -11.25
CA ILE A 154 3.11 -11.63 -9.79
C ILE A 154 1.73 -12.08 -9.30
N PHE A 155 0.66 -11.73 -10.03
CA PHE A 155 -0.70 -12.15 -9.73
C PHE A 155 -1.00 -13.59 -10.21
N GLU A 156 -0.31 -14.06 -11.24
CA GLU A 156 -0.39 -15.47 -11.67
C GLU A 156 0.09 -16.45 -10.57
N LEU A 157 0.95 -16.00 -9.65
CA LEU A 157 1.39 -16.80 -8.49
C LEU A 157 0.25 -17.13 -7.51
N ILE A 158 -0.85 -16.38 -7.57
CA ILE A 158 -2.00 -16.56 -6.67
C ILE A 158 -3.27 -16.96 -7.41
N LYS A 159 -3.16 -17.22 -8.72
CA LYS A 159 -4.32 -17.55 -9.55
C LYS A 159 -4.87 -18.93 -9.22
N GLU A 160 -5.93 -18.95 -8.45
CA GLU A 160 -6.78 -20.10 -8.17
C GLU A 160 -8.21 -19.79 -8.63
N ASN A 161 -9.07 -20.82 -8.73
CA ASN A 161 -10.44 -20.66 -9.26
C ASN A 161 -11.30 -19.63 -8.48
N ASP A 162 -10.92 -19.32 -7.24
CA ASP A 162 -11.69 -18.42 -6.38
C ASP A 162 -10.75 -17.49 -5.57
N SER A 163 -9.83 -16.86 -6.28
CA SER A 163 -8.87 -15.90 -5.71
C SER A 163 -9.36 -14.47 -5.88
N TYR A 164 -9.30 -13.71 -4.79
CA TYR A 164 -9.56 -12.27 -4.77
C TYR A 164 -8.29 -11.51 -4.43
N TYR A 165 -8.13 -10.34 -5.01
CA TYR A 165 -7.06 -9.41 -4.66
C TYR A 165 -7.63 -8.07 -4.21
N VAL A 166 -7.22 -7.61 -3.03
CA VAL A 166 -7.61 -6.34 -2.42
C VAL A 166 -6.43 -5.38 -2.49
N GLY A 167 -6.61 -4.19 -3.06
CA GLY A 167 -5.57 -3.16 -3.13
C GLY A 167 -6.14 -1.78 -3.35
N ASP A 168 -5.36 -0.73 -3.02
CA ASP A 168 -5.75 0.67 -3.20
C ASP A 168 -5.35 1.26 -4.56
N GLY A 169 -4.32 0.69 -5.19
CA GLY A 169 -3.74 1.18 -6.43
C GLY A 169 -4.51 0.76 -7.67
N TYR A 170 -5.24 1.70 -8.31
CA TYR A 170 -6.02 1.39 -9.51
C TYR A 170 -5.17 0.77 -10.63
N GLU A 171 -4.08 1.45 -11.03
CA GLU A 171 -3.21 0.99 -12.11
C GLU A 171 -2.30 -0.19 -11.69
N ILE A 172 -1.83 -0.16 -10.45
CA ILE A 172 -0.82 -1.11 -9.96
C ILE A 172 -1.48 -2.41 -9.49
N ASP A 173 -2.61 -2.32 -8.81
CA ASP A 173 -3.29 -3.46 -8.20
C ASP A 173 -4.42 -3.97 -9.09
N MET A 174 -5.42 -3.12 -9.37
CA MET A 174 -6.64 -3.56 -10.03
C MET A 174 -6.42 -3.98 -11.47
N MET A 175 -5.73 -3.15 -12.28
CA MET A 175 -5.46 -3.50 -13.67
C MET A 175 -4.54 -4.73 -13.79
N GLY A 176 -3.52 -4.84 -12.94
CA GLY A 176 -2.62 -5.99 -12.94
C GLY A 176 -3.32 -7.30 -12.57
N ALA A 177 -4.12 -7.29 -11.50
CA ALA A 177 -4.88 -8.46 -11.05
C ALA A 177 -5.94 -8.88 -12.09
N TYR A 178 -6.67 -7.93 -12.66
CA TYR A 178 -7.63 -8.18 -13.73
C TYR A 178 -7.00 -8.84 -14.96
N GLN A 179 -5.84 -8.32 -15.42
CA GLN A 179 -5.11 -8.90 -16.56
C GLN A 179 -4.63 -10.33 -16.30
N ALA A 180 -4.38 -10.69 -15.05
CA ALA A 180 -4.06 -12.05 -14.65
C ALA A 180 -5.30 -12.95 -14.49
N GLY A 181 -6.51 -12.38 -14.53
CA GLY A 181 -7.78 -13.09 -14.31
C GLY A 181 -8.05 -13.40 -12.85
N VAL A 182 -7.50 -12.59 -11.94
CA VAL A 182 -7.80 -12.61 -10.49
C VAL A 182 -8.95 -11.65 -10.22
N LYS A 183 -9.94 -12.06 -9.41
CA LYS A 183 -11.05 -11.20 -9.02
C LYS A 183 -10.56 -10.03 -8.16
N THR A 184 -11.15 -8.85 -8.33
CA THR A 184 -10.63 -7.61 -7.79
C THR A 184 -11.58 -6.95 -6.79
N ILE A 185 -11.02 -6.50 -5.66
CA ILE A 185 -11.71 -5.65 -4.70
C ILE A 185 -10.89 -4.35 -4.58
N TRP A 186 -11.37 -3.28 -5.20
CA TRP A 186 -10.67 -2.00 -5.15
C TRP A 186 -10.97 -1.26 -3.86
N TYR A 187 -9.94 -1.07 -3.03
CA TYR A 187 -10.04 -0.30 -1.81
C TYR A 187 -9.82 1.19 -2.08
N ASN A 188 -10.84 1.83 -2.65
CA ASN A 188 -10.81 3.23 -3.11
C ASN A 188 -11.09 4.22 -1.97
N HIS A 189 -10.35 4.15 -0.87
CA HIS A 189 -10.54 5.06 0.26
C HIS A 189 -10.28 6.55 -0.08
N GLN A 190 -9.56 6.82 -1.16
CA GLN A 190 -9.31 8.17 -1.67
C GLN A 190 -10.44 8.70 -2.57
N LYS A 191 -11.46 7.89 -2.86
CA LYS A 191 -12.61 8.22 -3.71
C LYS A 191 -12.21 8.73 -5.10
N GLN A 192 -11.25 8.06 -5.73
CA GLN A 192 -10.81 8.37 -7.08
C GLN A 192 -11.93 8.03 -8.08
N GLU A 193 -12.15 8.91 -9.05
CA GLU A 193 -13.07 8.65 -10.17
C GLU A 193 -12.31 7.95 -11.30
N LYS A 194 -12.61 6.68 -11.55
CA LYS A 194 -12.01 5.83 -12.56
C LYS A 194 -13.07 4.90 -13.17
N ASP A 195 -12.76 4.32 -14.31
CA ASP A 195 -13.60 3.25 -14.90
C ASP A 195 -13.53 2.01 -14.02
N THR A 196 -14.67 1.57 -13.51
CA THR A 196 -14.80 0.37 -12.66
C THR A 196 -15.43 -0.81 -13.37
N SER A 197 -15.61 -0.75 -14.68
CA SER A 197 -16.32 -1.78 -15.47
C SER A 197 -15.67 -3.18 -15.40
N PHE A 198 -14.39 -3.28 -15.07
CA PHE A 198 -13.63 -4.52 -14.94
C PHE A 198 -13.34 -4.92 -13.48
N ILE A 199 -13.82 -4.15 -12.51
CA ILE A 199 -13.59 -4.37 -11.08
C ILE A 199 -14.81 -5.07 -10.48
N ASP A 200 -14.58 -6.18 -9.76
CA ASP A 200 -15.71 -6.95 -9.19
C ASP A 200 -16.36 -6.22 -8.02
N PHE A 201 -15.58 -5.58 -7.14
CA PHE A 201 -16.08 -4.81 -6.01
C PHE A 201 -15.27 -3.54 -5.81
N VAL A 202 -15.95 -2.43 -5.48
CA VAL A 202 -15.33 -1.18 -5.04
C VAL A 202 -15.79 -0.91 -3.61
N VAL A 203 -14.84 -0.68 -2.71
CA VAL A 203 -15.10 -0.36 -1.31
C VAL A 203 -14.34 0.90 -0.91
N TYR A 204 -14.91 1.69 -0.02
CA TYR A 204 -14.39 3.01 0.36
C TYR A 204 -13.95 3.08 1.82
N SER A 205 -14.22 2.03 2.60
CA SER A 205 -13.83 1.94 4.00
C SER A 205 -13.50 0.51 4.43
N ASP A 206 -12.88 0.37 5.61
CA ASP A 206 -12.57 -0.93 6.20
C ASP A 206 -13.87 -1.72 6.51
N GLU A 207 -14.93 -1.01 6.91
CA GLU A 207 -16.26 -1.60 7.20
C GLU A 207 -16.88 -2.19 5.93
N GLU A 208 -16.87 -1.44 4.82
CA GLU A 208 -17.38 -1.92 3.53
C GLU A 208 -16.58 -3.13 3.04
N LEU A 209 -15.25 -3.13 3.22
CA LEU A 209 -14.42 -4.27 2.88
C LEU A 209 -14.80 -5.52 3.69
N LEU A 210 -14.99 -5.37 5.00
CA LEU A 210 -15.44 -6.46 5.86
C LEU A 210 -16.81 -7.02 5.42
N GLU A 211 -17.76 -6.15 5.08
CA GLU A 211 -19.09 -6.58 4.60
C GLU A 211 -19.02 -7.32 3.24
N VAL A 212 -18.19 -6.85 2.31
CA VAL A 212 -17.96 -7.57 1.04
C VAL A 212 -17.37 -8.96 1.31
N VAL A 213 -16.38 -9.08 2.19
CA VAL A 213 -15.77 -10.39 2.52
C VAL A 213 -16.79 -11.32 3.20
N LYS A 214 -17.63 -10.81 4.09
CA LYS A 214 -18.69 -11.59 4.71
C LYS A 214 -19.71 -12.10 3.68
N LYS A 215 -20.10 -11.26 2.73
CA LYS A 215 -21.01 -11.62 1.64
C LYS A 215 -20.41 -12.74 0.78
N LEU A 216 -19.18 -12.60 0.35
CA LEU A 216 -18.46 -13.59 -0.46
C LEU A 216 -18.33 -14.96 0.22
N ASN A 217 -18.33 -15.01 1.55
CA ASN A 217 -18.25 -16.26 2.31
C ASN A 217 -19.61 -16.94 2.48
N ASN A 218 -20.73 -16.24 2.26
CA ASN A 218 -22.08 -16.77 2.42
C ASN A 218 -22.73 -17.17 1.09
N ASP A 219 -22.13 -16.80 -0.04
CA ASP A 219 -22.51 -17.17 -1.40
C ASP A 219 -21.79 -18.46 -1.83
#